data_fac1dd3326c99a8f5a103822aef822c2
#
_entry.id   fac1dd3326c99a8f5a103822aef822c2
#
_cell.length_a   1.000
_cell.length_b   1.000
_cell.length_c   1.000
_cell.angle_alpha   90.00
_cell.angle_beta   90.00
_cell.angle_gamma   90.00
#
_symmetry.space_group_name_H-M   'P 1'
#
loop_
_entity.id
_entity.type
_entity.pdbx_description
1 polymer ?
#
loop_
_entity_poly.entity_id
_entity_poly.type
_entity_poly.pdbx_seq_one_letter_code
_entity_poly.pdbx_strand_id
1 'polypeptide(L)'
;MFSAGGLNAESGDAYGGVNSHAQIKECSACHAAPWSADSMADRCAKCHTDIAAQMFDVAKLHGAILQKNGSLACRDCHPEHRGATAPMTDTTGIVFPHEALGYSLNGHQLKVTNEAFACSDCHGDDIKTFASDSCQNCHSEMDIVFTQAHTLSFGTDC
;
A
#
# COMPACT_ATOMS: atom_id res chain seq x y z
N MET A 1 -14.77 24.39 -16.91
CA MET A 1 -14.88 24.43 -15.43
C MET A 1 -14.59 23.02 -14.95
N PHE A 2 -13.40 22.77 -14.44
CA PHE A 2 -13.12 21.49 -13.80
C PHE A 2 -13.88 21.47 -12.49
N SER A 3 -14.94 20.67 -12.41
CA SER A 3 -15.56 20.33 -11.13
C SER A 3 -14.61 19.37 -10.43
N ALA A 4 -13.76 19.89 -9.55
CA ALA A 4 -13.01 19.02 -8.64
C ALA A 4 -14.04 18.27 -7.80
N GLY A 5 -13.99 16.95 -7.79
CA GLY A 5 -14.74 16.14 -6.84
C GLY A 5 -14.37 16.53 -5.42
N GLY A 6 -15.22 16.21 -4.45
CA GLY A 6 -14.93 16.49 -3.04
C GLY A 6 -13.66 15.78 -2.57
N LEU A 7 -12.94 16.43 -1.67
CA LEU A 7 -11.84 15.79 -0.94
C LEU A 7 -12.40 14.74 0.02
N ASN A 8 -11.58 13.76 0.36
CA ASN A 8 -11.95 12.73 1.33
C ASN A 8 -12.28 13.37 2.69
N ALA A 9 -13.41 12.98 3.28
CA ALA A 9 -13.92 13.50 4.55
C ALA A 9 -13.80 12.46 5.69
N GLU A 10 -13.22 11.30 5.42
CA GLU A 10 -13.00 10.28 6.44
C GLU A 10 -12.03 10.82 7.50
N SER A 11 -12.45 10.73 8.75
CA SER A 11 -11.65 11.25 9.87
C SER A 11 -10.63 10.21 10.29
N GLY A 12 -9.39 10.64 10.43
CA GLY A 12 -8.27 9.84 10.90
C GLY A 12 -7.46 10.58 11.95
N ASP A 13 -6.21 10.20 12.08
CA ASP A 13 -5.25 10.90 12.92
C ASP A 13 -5.07 12.35 12.43
N ALA A 14 -4.82 13.26 13.38
CA ALA A 14 -4.62 14.65 13.02
C ALA A 14 -3.23 14.90 12.42
N TYR A 15 -3.21 15.34 11.17
CA TYR A 15 -2.00 15.75 10.47
C TYR A 15 -2.10 17.22 10.08
N GLY A 16 -1.06 18.01 10.36
CA GLY A 16 -1.05 19.42 10.04
C GLY A 16 -2.21 20.22 10.67
N GLY A 17 -2.78 19.72 11.76
CA GLY A 17 -3.88 20.37 12.48
C GLY A 17 -5.29 20.08 11.93
N VAL A 18 -5.43 19.16 10.97
CA VAL A 18 -6.71 18.70 10.42
C VAL A 18 -6.84 17.18 10.54
N ASN A 19 -8.07 16.66 10.66
CA ASN A 19 -8.36 15.24 10.81
C ASN A 19 -8.86 14.60 9.50
N SER A 20 -9.15 15.41 8.49
CA SER A 20 -9.53 14.95 7.16
C SER A 20 -9.14 15.97 6.10
N HIS A 21 -8.91 15.51 4.88
CA HIS A 21 -8.58 16.39 3.77
C HIS A 21 -9.71 17.36 3.42
N ALA A 22 -10.97 17.00 3.67
CA ALA A 22 -12.11 17.88 3.46
C ALA A 22 -12.08 19.17 4.30
N GLN A 23 -11.29 19.21 5.38
CA GLN A 23 -11.10 20.41 6.21
C GLN A 23 -10.10 21.40 5.59
N ILE A 24 -9.28 20.95 4.62
CA ILE A 24 -8.31 21.80 3.93
C ILE A 24 -9.02 22.64 2.88
N LYS A 25 -9.02 23.96 3.07
CA LYS A 25 -9.71 24.91 2.17
C LYS A 25 -8.80 25.47 1.09
N GLU A 26 -7.51 25.48 1.35
CA GLU A 26 -6.51 26.09 0.47
C GLU A 26 -6.00 25.06 -0.55
N CYS A 27 -6.34 25.22 -1.81
CA CYS A 27 -5.84 24.34 -2.89
C CYS A 27 -4.31 24.27 -2.92
N SER A 28 -3.65 25.39 -2.59
CA SER A 28 -2.19 25.47 -2.51
C SER A 28 -1.55 24.64 -1.39
N ALA A 29 -2.34 24.12 -0.44
CA ALA A 29 -1.81 23.19 0.55
C ALA A 29 -1.28 21.90 -0.10
N CYS A 30 -1.93 21.46 -1.17
CA CYS A 30 -1.58 20.25 -1.92
C CYS A 30 -0.98 20.58 -3.30
N HIS A 31 -1.56 21.54 -4.03
CA HIS A 31 -1.14 21.87 -5.38
C HIS A 31 0.02 22.86 -5.38
N ALA A 32 1.14 22.41 -5.95
CA ALA A 32 2.30 23.28 -6.20
C ALA A 32 2.09 24.13 -7.46
N ALA A 33 2.56 25.35 -7.46
CA ALA A 33 2.58 26.17 -8.67
C ALA A 33 3.54 25.54 -9.69
N PRO A 34 3.28 25.67 -11.01
CA PRO A 34 4.11 25.05 -12.05
C PRO A 34 5.60 25.45 -12.00
N TRP A 35 5.91 26.60 -11.41
CA TRP A 35 7.28 27.12 -11.24
C TRP A 35 7.83 26.90 -9.82
N SER A 36 7.11 26.16 -8.97
CA SER A 36 7.57 25.82 -7.63
C SER A 36 8.65 24.75 -7.68
N ALA A 37 9.65 24.87 -6.82
CA ALA A 37 10.62 23.79 -6.60
C ALA A 37 9.99 22.62 -5.82
N ASP A 38 8.94 22.90 -5.03
CA ASP A 38 8.20 21.85 -4.31
C ASP A 38 7.35 21.03 -5.30
N SER A 39 7.38 19.74 -5.18
CA SER A 39 6.43 18.81 -5.80
C SER A 39 5.16 18.68 -4.96
N MET A 40 4.12 18.05 -5.51
CA MET A 40 2.93 17.69 -4.73
C MET A 40 3.28 16.70 -3.60
N ALA A 41 4.18 15.75 -3.85
CA ALA A 41 4.64 14.81 -2.84
C ALA A 41 5.31 15.50 -1.65
N ASP A 42 6.12 16.54 -1.90
CA ASP A 42 6.74 17.34 -0.82
C ASP A 42 5.68 18.02 0.05
N ARG A 43 4.56 18.44 -0.55
CA ARG A 43 3.47 19.06 0.20
C ARG A 43 2.69 18.07 1.04
N CYS A 44 2.46 16.86 0.53
CA CYS A 44 1.90 15.77 1.32
C CYS A 44 2.78 15.46 2.53
N ALA A 45 4.08 15.32 2.32
CA ALA A 45 5.07 15.01 3.34
C ALA A 45 5.21 16.08 4.45
N LYS A 46 4.82 17.34 4.17
CA LYS A 46 4.82 18.41 5.19
C LYS A 46 3.82 18.15 6.32
N CYS A 47 2.70 17.50 6.03
CA CYS A 47 1.72 17.07 7.02
C CYS A 47 1.95 15.63 7.46
N HIS A 48 2.16 14.71 6.51
CA HIS A 48 2.40 13.29 6.77
C HIS A 48 3.89 13.03 7.06
N THR A 49 4.36 13.59 8.18
CA THR A 49 5.79 13.54 8.57
C THR A 49 6.29 12.15 8.94
N ASP A 50 5.41 11.31 9.47
CA ASP A 50 5.66 9.90 9.75
C ASP A 50 5.89 9.09 8.47
N ILE A 51 5.08 9.35 7.43
CA ILE A 51 5.27 8.75 6.10
C ILE A 51 6.55 9.29 5.45
N ALA A 52 6.82 10.58 5.59
CA ALA A 52 8.08 11.16 5.12
C ALA A 52 9.30 10.47 5.76
N ALA A 53 9.23 10.14 7.04
CA ALA A 53 10.28 9.38 7.72
C ALA A 53 10.38 7.94 7.18
N GLN A 54 9.26 7.27 6.89
CA GLN A 54 9.26 5.92 6.30
C GLN A 54 9.92 5.87 4.92
N MET A 55 9.91 6.95 4.15
CA MET A 55 10.56 6.99 2.83
C MET A 55 12.07 6.77 2.89
N PHE A 56 12.70 6.96 4.04
CA PHE A 56 14.12 6.69 4.28
C PHE A 56 14.40 5.30 4.86
N ASP A 57 13.37 4.52 5.14
CA ASP A 57 13.47 3.17 5.71
C ASP A 57 13.00 2.13 4.69
N VAL A 58 13.95 1.42 4.09
CA VAL A 58 13.69 0.40 3.07
C VAL A 58 12.92 -0.82 3.60
N ALA A 59 12.88 -1.01 4.93
CA ALA A 59 12.05 -2.04 5.56
C ALA A 59 10.57 -1.63 5.64
N LYS A 60 10.24 -0.38 5.29
CA LYS A 60 8.88 0.13 5.22
C LYS A 60 8.42 0.24 3.77
N LEU A 61 7.11 0.08 3.56
CA LEU A 61 6.51 0.07 2.22
C LEU A 61 6.92 1.28 1.38
N HIS A 62 6.76 2.51 1.92
CA HIS A 62 7.07 3.72 1.17
C HIS A 62 8.54 3.84 0.80
N GLY A 63 9.45 3.43 1.70
CA GLY A 63 10.88 3.41 1.43
C GLY A 63 11.26 2.33 0.41
N ALA A 64 10.67 1.14 0.49
CA ALA A 64 10.89 0.05 -0.46
C ALA A 64 10.45 0.46 -1.89
N ILE A 65 9.28 1.10 -2.02
CA ILE A 65 8.77 1.58 -3.31
C ILE A 65 9.68 2.70 -3.87
N LEU A 66 10.07 3.65 -3.02
CA LEU A 66 10.96 4.74 -3.42
C LEU A 66 12.31 4.22 -3.91
N GLN A 67 12.90 3.27 -3.19
CA GLN A 67 14.16 2.63 -3.57
C GLN A 67 14.06 1.92 -4.92
N LYS A 68 12.97 1.18 -5.14
CA LYS A 68 12.77 0.40 -6.37
C LYS A 68 12.52 1.31 -7.58
N ASN A 69 11.69 2.35 -7.42
CA ASN A 69 11.21 3.16 -8.53
C ASN A 69 11.99 4.47 -8.72
N GLY A 70 12.84 4.86 -7.75
CA GLY A 70 13.58 6.13 -7.77
C GLY A 70 12.71 7.37 -7.53
N SER A 71 11.39 7.22 -7.51
CA SER A 71 10.43 8.29 -7.21
C SER A 71 9.15 7.71 -6.61
N LEU A 72 8.44 8.53 -5.86
CA LEU A 72 7.16 8.16 -5.25
C LEU A 72 6.13 9.26 -5.52
N ALA A 73 5.13 8.95 -6.32
CA ALA A 73 3.99 9.83 -6.54
C ALA A 73 2.83 9.37 -5.67
N CYS A 74 2.62 10.03 -4.55
CA CYS A 74 1.61 9.67 -3.54
C CYS A 74 0.21 9.45 -4.15
N ARG A 75 -0.16 10.30 -5.13
CA ARG A 75 -1.46 10.27 -5.81
C ARG A 75 -1.72 9.00 -6.62
N ASP A 76 -0.70 8.24 -6.95
CA ASP A 76 -0.86 7.02 -7.75
C ASP A 76 -1.54 5.91 -6.92
N CYS A 77 -1.33 5.95 -5.59
CA CYS A 77 -1.97 5.04 -4.64
C CYS A 77 -3.04 5.76 -3.77
N HIS A 78 -2.89 7.07 -3.56
CA HIS A 78 -3.75 7.88 -2.71
C HIS A 78 -4.43 9.00 -3.53
N PRO A 79 -5.36 8.65 -4.44
CA PRO A 79 -6.03 9.63 -5.29
C PRO A 79 -7.02 10.46 -4.47
N GLU A 80 -6.98 11.77 -4.69
CA GLU A 80 -7.93 12.71 -4.12
C GLU A 80 -8.97 13.18 -5.17
N HIS A 81 -9.95 13.96 -4.74
CA HIS A 81 -11.04 14.47 -5.58
C HIS A 81 -11.96 13.40 -6.16
N ARG A 82 -12.04 12.24 -5.51
CA ARG A 82 -12.92 11.13 -5.90
C ARG A 82 -14.24 11.11 -5.10
N GLY A 83 -14.40 12.01 -4.15
CA GLY A 83 -15.58 12.12 -3.30
C GLY A 83 -15.26 11.91 -1.81
N ALA A 84 -16.16 12.41 -0.96
CA ALA A 84 -15.97 12.45 0.48
C ALA A 84 -15.79 11.06 1.14
N THR A 85 -16.36 10.03 0.53
CA THR A 85 -16.33 8.63 1.04
C THR A 85 -15.52 7.70 0.15
N ALA A 86 -14.75 8.23 -0.80
CA ALA A 86 -13.90 7.39 -1.64
C ALA A 86 -12.76 6.79 -0.80
N PRO A 87 -12.35 5.54 -1.09
CA PRO A 87 -11.23 4.93 -0.39
C PRO A 87 -9.98 5.81 -0.49
N MET A 88 -9.30 6.00 0.65
CA MET A 88 -8.04 6.77 0.73
C MET A 88 -6.90 6.11 -0.01
N THR A 89 -6.97 4.80 -0.22
CA THR A 89 -5.96 4.05 -0.95
C THR A 89 -6.65 3.28 -2.08
N ASP A 90 -6.11 3.42 -3.27
CA ASP A 90 -6.51 2.67 -4.46
C ASP A 90 -5.31 1.85 -4.93
N THR A 91 -5.41 0.54 -4.76
CA THR A 91 -4.37 -0.41 -5.18
C THR A 91 -4.68 -1.03 -6.54
N THR A 92 -5.76 -0.60 -7.20
CA THR A 92 -6.17 -1.12 -8.51
C THR A 92 -5.09 -0.81 -9.55
N GLY A 93 -4.57 -1.85 -10.18
CA GLY A 93 -3.54 -1.71 -11.22
C GLY A 93 -2.12 -1.42 -10.72
N ILE A 94 -1.89 -1.43 -9.42
CA ILE A 94 -0.54 -1.30 -8.85
C ILE A 94 0.15 -2.66 -8.86
N VAL A 95 1.33 -2.70 -9.46
CA VAL A 95 2.25 -3.82 -9.27
C VAL A 95 3.00 -3.61 -7.96
N PHE A 96 2.47 -4.20 -6.89
CA PHE A 96 3.05 -4.08 -5.57
C PHE A 96 4.43 -4.77 -5.53
N PRO A 97 5.48 -4.10 -5.03
CA PRO A 97 6.84 -4.62 -5.07
C PRO A 97 7.11 -5.60 -3.90
N HIS A 98 6.45 -6.75 -3.86
CA HIS A 98 6.63 -7.75 -2.80
C HIS A 98 8.09 -8.14 -2.60
N GLU A 99 8.88 -8.23 -3.69
CA GLU A 99 10.30 -8.56 -3.62
C GLU A 99 11.12 -7.53 -2.83
N ALA A 100 10.73 -6.25 -2.89
CA ALA A 100 11.40 -5.20 -2.12
C ALA A 100 11.17 -5.34 -0.62
N LEU A 101 10.10 -6.05 -0.21
CA LEU A 101 9.78 -6.39 1.17
C LEU A 101 10.25 -7.80 1.57
N GLY A 102 11.06 -8.45 0.71
CA GLY A 102 11.64 -9.75 0.99
C GLY A 102 10.79 -10.95 0.59
N TYR A 103 9.63 -10.73 -0.06
CA TYR A 103 8.76 -11.81 -0.51
C TYR A 103 8.63 -11.84 -2.04
N SER A 104 9.09 -12.92 -2.67
CA SER A 104 8.99 -13.08 -4.13
C SER A 104 7.71 -13.80 -4.53
N LEU A 105 6.95 -13.21 -5.45
CA LEU A 105 5.78 -13.85 -6.07
C LEU A 105 6.12 -14.70 -7.30
N ASN A 106 7.40 -14.91 -7.62
CA ASN A 106 7.81 -15.68 -8.80
C ASN A 106 7.27 -17.12 -8.80
N GLY A 107 7.14 -17.73 -7.62
CA GLY A 107 6.53 -19.05 -7.45
C GLY A 107 4.99 -19.02 -7.34
N HIS A 108 4.38 -17.83 -7.26
CA HIS A 108 2.94 -17.65 -7.00
C HIS A 108 2.26 -16.83 -8.09
N GLN A 109 2.58 -17.13 -9.36
CA GLN A 109 1.95 -16.44 -10.49
C GLN A 109 0.53 -16.95 -10.76
N LEU A 110 0.32 -18.23 -10.60
CA LEU A 110 -0.98 -18.89 -10.82
C LEU A 110 -1.28 -19.86 -9.69
N LYS A 111 -2.56 -19.94 -9.34
CA LYS A 111 -3.13 -20.98 -8.47
C LYS A 111 -3.08 -22.35 -9.16
N VAL A 112 -3.33 -23.42 -8.43
CA VAL A 112 -3.50 -24.77 -8.99
C VAL A 112 -4.66 -24.84 -9.99
N THR A 113 -5.61 -23.91 -9.93
CA THR A 113 -6.73 -23.75 -10.88
C THR A 113 -6.33 -23.03 -12.17
N ASN A 114 -5.07 -22.62 -12.35
CA ASN A 114 -4.57 -21.74 -13.41
C ASN A 114 -5.13 -20.31 -13.40
N GLU A 115 -5.73 -19.87 -12.30
CA GLU A 115 -6.16 -18.50 -12.11
C GLU A 115 -5.05 -17.67 -11.48
N ALA A 116 -4.99 -16.36 -11.77
CA ALA A 116 -4.08 -15.45 -11.09
C ALA A 116 -4.47 -15.29 -9.62
N PHE A 117 -3.48 -15.12 -8.75
CA PHE A 117 -3.74 -14.79 -7.35
C PHE A 117 -4.35 -13.38 -7.24
N ALA A 118 -5.40 -13.26 -6.42
CA ALA A 118 -5.87 -11.97 -5.94
C ALA A 118 -5.13 -11.59 -4.65
N CYS A 119 -5.08 -10.31 -4.33
CA CYS A 119 -4.46 -9.84 -3.10
C CYS A 119 -5.08 -10.50 -1.85
N SER A 120 -6.40 -10.71 -1.87
CA SER A 120 -7.17 -11.35 -0.80
C SER A 120 -6.85 -12.83 -0.58
N ASP A 121 -6.26 -13.53 -1.53
CA ASP A 121 -5.89 -14.94 -1.35
C ASP A 121 -4.78 -15.11 -0.29
N CYS A 122 -3.96 -14.08 -0.10
CA CYS A 122 -2.89 -14.06 0.90
C CYS A 122 -3.19 -13.10 2.06
N HIS A 123 -3.81 -11.95 1.76
CA HIS A 123 -4.06 -10.88 2.75
C HIS A 123 -5.45 -10.93 3.39
N GLY A 124 -6.38 -11.77 2.89
CA GLY A 124 -7.76 -11.76 3.35
C GLY A 124 -8.47 -10.45 3.01
N ASP A 125 -9.31 -9.98 3.93
CA ASP A 125 -10.12 -8.76 3.72
C ASP A 125 -9.33 -7.47 3.99
N ASP A 126 -8.23 -7.54 4.71
CA ASP A 126 -7.37 -6.39 5.03
C ASP A 126 -5.95 -6.57 4.46
N ILE A 127 -5.72 -5.95 3.32
CA ILE A 127 -4.42 -5.95 2.62
C ILE A 127 -3.26 -5.38 3.45
N LYS A 128 -3.52 -4.67 4.55
CA LYS A 128 -2.49 -4.15 5.45
C LYS A 128 -1.96 -5.20 6.41
N THR A 129 -2.68 -6.30 6.55
CA THR A 129 -2.31 -7.41 7.42
C THR A 129 -1.88 -8.62 6.60
N PHE A 130 -1.01 -9.42 7.16
CA PHE A 130 -0.61 -10.70 6.61
C PHE A 130 -0.55 -11.71 7.76
N ALA A 131 -1.26 -12.82 7.60
CA ALA A 131 -1.19 -13.92 8.53
C ALA A 131 -0.39 -15.06 7.89
N SER A 132 0.71 -15.47 8.51
CA SER A 132 1.61 -16.51 7.99
C SER A 132 0.91 -17.86 7.78
N ASP A 133 -0.15 -18.13 8.55
CA ASP A 133 -0.99 -19.32 8.40
C ASP A 133 -1.80 -19.33 7.09
N SER A 134 -1.93 -18.19 6.39
CA SER A 134 -2.54 -18.13 5.06
C SER A 134 -1.85 -19.05 4.05
N CYS A 135 -0.54 -19.26 4.19
CA CYS A 135 0.24 -20.16 3.34
C CYS A 135 -0.26 -21.60 3.46
N GLN A 136 -0.64 -22.02 4.66
CA GLN A 136 -1.07 -23.37 4.96
C GLN A 136 -2.41 -23.72 4.27
N ASN A 137 -3.27 -22.74 3.98
CA ASN A 137 -4.53 -22.95 3.31
C ASN A 137 -4.38 -23.63 1.95
N CYS A 138 -3.25 -23.42 1.29
CA CYS A 138 -2.94 -24.05 0.00
C CYS A 138 -1.84 -25.11 0.14
N HIS A 139 -0.75 -24.80 0.85
CA HIS A 139 0.41 -25.69 0.91
C HIS A 139 0.18 -26.96 1.74
N SER A 140 -0.71 -26.92 2.76
CA SER A 140 -1.06 -28.13 3.53
C SER A 140 -1.72 -29.21 2.68
N GLU A 141 -2.44 -28.81 1.62
CA GLU A 141 -3.13 -29.74 0.72
C GLU A 141 -2.28 -30.14 -0.49
N MET A 142 -1.33 -29.32 -0.90
CA MET A 142 -0.51 -29.55 -2.09
C MET A 142 0.60 -30.57 -1.86
N ASP A 143 1.25 -30.53 -0.70
CA ASP A 143 2.33 -31.48 -0.34
C ASP A 143 2.29 -31.76 1.15
N ILE A 144 1.43 -32.71 1.54
CA ILE A 144 1.23 -33.11 2.94
C ILE A 144 2.53 -33.62 3.55
N VAL A 145 3.35 -34.36 2.80
CA VAL A 145 4.59 -34.97 3.31
C VAL A 145 5.62 -33.87 3.61
N PHE A 146 5.80 -32.93 2.69
CA PHE A 146 6.70 -31.80 2.88
C PHE A 146 6.21 -30.92 4.03
N THR A 147 4.94 -30.57 4.06
CA THR A 147 4.35 -29.69 5.07
C THR A 147 4.51 -30.28 6.47
N GLN A 148 4.26 -31.58 6.64
CA GLN A 148 4.45 -32.28 7.91
C GLN A 148 5.92 -32.28 8.35
N ALA A 149 6.84 -32.60 7.43
CA ALA A 149 8.27 -32.61 7.73
C ALA A 149 8.78 -31.19 8.08
N HIS A 150 8.31 -30.17 7.36
CA HIS A 150 8.64 -28.77 7.61
C HIS A 150 8.14 -28.32 8.97
N THR A 151 6.88 -28.60 9.28
CA THR A 151 6.26 -28.24 10.57
C THR A 151 7.00 -28.88 11.75
N LEU A 152 7.42 -30.14 11.63
CA LEU A 152 8.18 -30.84 12.65
C LEU A 152 9.58 -30.24 12.87
N SER A 153 10.19 -29.69 11.82
CA SER A 153 11.57 -29.21 11.86
C SER A 153 11.68 -27.72 12.18
N PHE A 154 10.74 -26.93 11.73
CA PHE A 154 10.79 -25.45 11.71
C PHE A 154 9.55 -24.74 12.30
N GLY A 155 8.53 -25.50 12.69
CA GLY A 155 7.25 -24.93 13.17
C GLY A 155 6.30 -24.60 12.01
N THR A 156 5.23 -23.89 12.35
CA THR A 156 4.16 -23.51 11.41
C THR A 156 4.35 -22.13 10.79
N ASP A 157 5.37 -21.40 11.20
CA ASP A 157 5.66 -20.07 10.66
C ASP A 157 6.37 -20.20 9.30
N CYS A 158 5.81 -19.51 8.30
CA CYS A 158 6.32 -19.49 6.94
C CYS A 158 7.09 -18.21 6.65
#